data_a5a1fc524799e5a0f31a15e66f4bb530
#
_entry.id   a5a1fc524799e5a0f31a15e66f4bb530
#
_cell.length_a   1.000
_cell.length_b   1.000
_cell.length_c   1.000
_cell.angle_alpha   90.00
_cell.angle_beta   90.00
_cell.angle_gamma   90.00
#
_symmetry.space_group_name_H-M   'P 1'
#
loop_
_entity.id
_entity.type
_entity.pdbx_description
1 polymer ?
#
loop_
_entity_poly.entity_id
_entity_poly.type
_entity_poly.pdbx_seq_one_letter_code
_entity_poly.pdbx_strand_id
1 'polypeptide(L)'
;MATATGKIVAVNGNMITVAFTGAVAQNEVGYAVLGDKKLMAEIVRVRGSRCDMQVFDATTDLMVDDRVEFTGELLAAELGPGMLAQVYDGLQNPLADLAKEASKISKDAEFFLQRGMYLSGLPRDRKWDFHPLAKVGDRVTAGDFLG
;
A
#
# COMPACT_ATOMS: atom_id res chain seq x y z
N MET A 1 2.71 -1.88 18.23
CA MET A 1 2.26 -3.30 18.23
C MET A 1 3.24 -4.08 17.37
N ALA A 2 3.56 -5.34 17.72
CA ALA A 2 4.44 -6.15 16.87
C ALA A 2 3.70 -6.43 15.55
N THR A 3 4.29 -6.05 14.44
CA THR A 3 3.76 -6.28 13.09
C THR A 3 3.74 -7.79 12.84
N ALA A 4 2.59 -8.34 12.44
CA ALA A 4 2.49 -9.75 12.09
C ALA A 4 3.38 -10.06 10.88
N THR A 5 3.91 -11.27 10.83
CA THR A 5 4.71 -11.74 9.69
C THR A 5 4.22 -13.11 9.27
N GLY A 6 4.41 -13.46 8.01
CA GLY A 6 4.00 -14.73 7.46
C GLY A 6 4.95 -15.26 6.40
N LYS A 7 4.64 -16.45 5.92
CA LYS A 7 5.31 -17.10 4.79
C LYS A 7 4.30 -17.60 3.79
N ILE A 8 4.61 -17.45 2.52
CA ILE A 8 3.80 -17.99 1.42
C ILE A 8 3.81 -19.51 1.50
N VAL A 9 2.63 -20.12 1.44
CA VAL A 9 2.46 -21.58 1.39
C VAL A 9 1.89 -22.06 0.06
N ALA A 10 1.29 -21.16 -0.73
CA ALA A 10 0.85 -21.45 -2.09
C ALA A 10 0.75 -20.16 -2.91
N VAL A 11 1.01 -20.27 -4.21
CA VAL A 11 0.80 -19.20 -5.20
C VAL A 11 -0.12 -19.74 -6.29
N ASN A 12 -1.18 -19.00 -6.62
CA ASN A 12 -2.14 -19.36 -7.65
C ASN A 12 -2.61 -18.11 -8.40
N GLY A 13 -2.02 -17.85 -9.56
CA GLY A 13 -2.24 -16.60 -10.28
C GLY A 13 -1.82 -15.40 -9.42
N ASN A 14 -2.72 -14.43 -9.25
CA ASN A 14 -2.49 -13.27 -8.39
C ASN A 14 -2.88 -13.49 -6.91
N MET A 15 -3.30 -14.71 -6.56
CA MET A 15 -3.63 -15.08 -5.18
C MET A 15 -2.46 -15.82 -4.54
N ILE A 16 -2.13 -15.42 -3.31
CA ILE A 16 -1.20 -16.16 -2.46
C ILE A 16 -1.89 -16.62 -1.19
N THR A 17 -1.59 -17.82 -0.72
CA THR A 17 -1.96 -18.27 0.62
C THR A 17 -0.76 -18.14 1.53
N VAL A 18 -0.95 -17.50 2.67
CA VAL A 18 0.11 -17.18 3.64
C VAL A 18 -0.20 -17.82 4.97
N ALA A 19 0.75 -18.54 5.53
CA ALA A 19 0.74 -18.94 6.94
C ALA A 19 1.38 -17.82 7.77
N PHE A 20 0.71 -17.39 8.83
CA PHE A 20 1.15 -16.23 9.61
C PHE A 20 1.16 -16.50 11.11
N THR A 21 1.89 -15.66 11.84
CA THR A 21 1.90 -15.58 13.30
C THR A 21 1.52 -14.16 13.74
N GLY A 22 0.75 -14.07 14.81
CA GLY A 22 0.20 -12.80 15.29
C GLY A 22 -1.27 -12.62 14.91
N ALA A 23 -1.75 -11.40 14.95
CA ALA A 23 -3.11 -11.05 14.57
C ALA A 23 -3.11 -10.34 13.22
N VAL A 24 -4.00 -10.76 12.33
CA VAL A 24 -4.27 -10.10 11.05
C VAL A 24 -5.78 -9.95 10.88
N ALA A 25 -6.19 -8.98 10.08
CA ALA A 25 -7.59 -8.71 9.79
C ALA A 25 -7.90 -8.87 8.30
N GLN A 26 -9.15 -9.17 7.96
CA GLN A 26 -9.63 -9.12 6.57
C GLN A 26 -9.52 -7.68 6.05
N ASN A 27 -9.18 -7.52 4.79
CA ASN A 27 -8.90 -6.27 4.08
C ASN A 27 -7.64 -5.53 4.56
N GLU A 28 -6.84 -6.13 5.44
CA GLU A 28 -5.53 -5.60 5.83
C GLU A 28 -4.56 -5.69 4.66
N VAL A 29 -3.75 -4.64 4.49
CA VAL A 29 -2.65 -4.60 3.53
C VAL A 29 -1.43 -5.30 4.07
N GLY A 30 -0.77 -6.06 3.21
CA GLY A 30 0.54 -6.65 3.48
C GLY A 30 1.44 -6.58 2.25
N TYR A 31 2.68 -6.96 2.42
CA TYR A 31 3.67 -6.96 1.35
C TYR A 31 4.33 -8.33 1.24
N ALA A 32 4.24 -8.94 0.06
CA ALA A 32 5.07 -10.10 -0.28
C ALA A 32 6.47 -9.60 -0.67
N VAL A 33 7.49 -10.12 0.00
CA VAL A 33 8.88 -9.67 -0.18
C VAL A 33 9.55 -10.53 -1.24
N LEU A 34 10.01 -9.88 -2.31
CA LEU A 34 10.70 -10.50 -3.43
C LEU A 34 12.07 -9.83 -3.64
N GLY A 35 13.12 -10.36 -3.03
CA GLY A 35 14.43 -9.72 -3.01
C GLY A 35 14.35 -8.32 -2.40
N ASP A 36 14.73 -7.31 -3.17
CA ASP A 36 14.69 -5.90 -2.74
C ASP A 36 13.30 -5.24 -2.97
N LYS A 37 12.36 -5.95 -3.60
CA LYS A 37 11.03 -5.44 -3.90
C LYS A 37 10.01 -5.92 -2.88
N LYS A 38 8.99 -5.10 -2.66
CA LYS A 38 7.81 -5.45 -1.87
C LYS A 38 6.60 -5.33 -2.76
N LEU A 39 5.83 -6.42 -2.88
CA LEU A 39 4.61 -6.46 -3.70
C LEU A 39 3.41 -6.30 -2.78
N MET A 40 2.65 -5.24 -2.98
CA MET A 40 1.46 -4.96 -2.19
C MET A 40 0.38 -6.00 -2.44
N ALA A 41 -0.26 -6.44 -1.37
CA ALA A 41 -1.36 -7.39 -1.39
C ALA A 41 -2.38 -7.06 -0.31
N GLU A 42 -3.63 -7.45 -0.53
CA GLU A 42 -4.73 -7.30 0.43
C GLU A 42 -5.22 -8.67 0.89
N ILE A 43 -5.53 -8.79 2.18
CA ILE A 43 -6.12 -10.01 2.75
C ILE A 43 -7.59 -10.10 2.33
N VAL A 44 -7.90 -11.06 1.47
CA VAL A 44 -9.28 -11.34 1.03
C VAL A 44 -10.02 -12.20 2.06
N ARG A 45 -9.32 -13.13 2.70
CA ARG A 45 -9.92 -14.08 3.65
C ARG A 45 -8.91 -14.55 4.68
N VAL A 46 -9.38 -14.69 5.92
CA VAL A 46 -8.61 -15.31 7.03
C VAL A 46 -9.22 -16.65 7.40
N ARG A 47 -8.38 -17.68 7.59
CA ARG A 47 -8.77 -19.04 8.00
C ARG A 47 -7.78 -19.60 9.02
N GLY A 48 -8.12 -19.48 10.29
CA GLY A 48 -7.23 -19.93 11.38
C GLY A 48 -5.87 -19.22 11.33
N SER A 49 -4.79 -19.97 11.14
CA SER A 49 -3.42 -19.45 11.01
C SER A 49 -2.98 -19.19 9.57
N ARG A 50 -3.92 -19.16 8.62
CA ARG A 50 -3.66 -18.87 7.22
C ARG A 50 -4.57 -17.78 6.71
N CYS A 51 -4.10 -17.00 5.73
CA CYS A 51 -4.93 -16.07 4.98
C CYS A 51 -4.67 -16.22 3.48
N ASP A 52 -5.70 -15.91 2.70
CA ASP A 52 -5.59 -15.75 1.26
C ASP A 52 -5.48 -14.27 0.97
N MET A 53 -4.45 -13.87 0.21
CA MET A 53 -4.19 -12.47 -0.15
C MET A 53 -4.19 -12.33 -1.67
N GLN A 54 -4.74 -11.23 -2.15
CA GLN A 54 -4.66 -10.82 -3.55
C GLN A 54 -3.48 -9.86 -3.71
N VAL A 55 -2.50 -10.24 -4.53
CA VAL A 55 -1.37 -9.39 -4.90
C VAL A 55 -1.80 -8.49 -6.05
N PHE A 56 -1.51 -7.20 -5.97
CA PHE A 56 -1.89 -6.21 -6.99
C PHE A 56 -0.92 -6.18 -8.18
N ASP A 57 0.30 -6.65 -7.97
CA ASP A 57 1.31 -6.82 -9.01
C ASP A 57 1.35 -8.25 -9.55
N ALA A 58 2.11 -8.45 -10.64
CA ALA A 58 2.41 -9.80 -11.13
C ALA A 58 3.16 -10.62 -10.08
N THR A 59 2.71 -11.85 -9.85
CA THR A 59 3.28 -12.77 -8.85
C THR A 59 4.44 -13.61 -9.38
N THR A 60 4.89 -13.36 -10.61
CA THR A 60 6.04 -14.05 -11.20
C THR A 60 7.23 -13.99 -10.24
N ASP A 61 7.91 -15.09 -10.07
CA ASP A 61 9.06 -15.28 -9.18
C ASP A 61 8.74 -15.31 -7.67
N LEU A 62 7.48 -15.10 -7.24
CA LEU A 62 7.09 -15.42 -5.86
C LEU A 62 7.08 -16.93 -5.64
N MET A 63 7.70 -17.37 -4.57
CA MET A 63 7.84 -18.79 -4.22
C MET A 63 7.23 -19.11 -2.86
N VAL A 64 7.00 -20.39 -2.63
CA VAL A 64 6.69 -20.90 -1.29
C VAL A 64 7.87 -20.58 -0.37
N ASP A 65 7.58 -20.25 0.88
CA ASP A 65 8.49 -19.77 1.92
C ASP A 65 8.93 -18.30 1.79
N ASP A 66 8.58 -17.58 0.73
CA ASP A 66 8.81 -16.14 0.68
C ASP A 66 8.09 -15.43 1.84
N ARG A 67 8.75 -14.40 2.37
CA ARG A 67 8.27 -13.65 3.53
C ARG A 67 7.12 -12.72 3.15
N VAL A 68 6.14 -12.62 4.04
CA VAL A 68 5.07 -11.62 3.97
C VAL A 68 5.08 -10.77 5.24
N GLU A 69 5.00 -9.46 5.05
CA GLU A 69 4.92 -8.45 6.12
C GLU A 69 3.52 -7.85 6.12
N PHE A 70 2.85 -7.87 7.26
CA PHE A 70 1.53 -7.25 7.43
C PHE A 70 1.67 -5.87 8.02
N THR A 71 0.81 -4.93 7.60
CA THR A 71 0.90 -3.53 8.04
C THR A 71 0.07 -3.22 9.29
N GLY A 72 -0.97 -4.01 9.55
CA GLY A 72 -1.98 -3.70 10.55
C GLY A 72 -2.99 -2.63 10.09
N GLU A 73 -2.91 -2.20 8.83
CA GLU A 73 -3.73 -1.13 8.27
C GLU A 73 -4.53 -1.63 7.06
N LEU A 74 -5.71 -1.04 6.86
CA LEU A 74 -6.54 -1.30 5.69
C LEU A 74 -6.04 -0.49 4.49
N LEU A 75 -6.40 -0.94 3.27
CA LEU A 75 -6.17 -0.14 2.09
C LEU A 75 -6.97 1.18 2.21
N ALA A 76 -6.26 2.29 2.12
CA ALA A 76 -6.84 3.62 2.30
C ALA A 76 -6.26 4.60 1.27
N ALA A 77 -7.09 5.56 0.85
CA ALA A 77 -6.65 6.69 0.04
C ALA A 77 -6.33 7.89 0.94
N GLU A 78 -5.21 8.54 0.69
CA GLU A 78 -4.84 9.80 1.33
C GLU A 78 -5.60 10.95 0.66
N LEU A 79 -6.38 11.71 1.43
CA LEU A 79 -7.15 12.84 0.90
C LEU A 79 -6.53 14.17 1.34
N GLY A 80 -6.40 15.09 0.39
CA GLY A 80 -5.85 16.42 0.67
C GLY A 80 -5.79 17.30 -0.57
N PRO A 81 -5.48 18.60 -0.41
CA PRO A 81 -5.48 19.56 -1.53
C PRO A 81 -4.46 19.22 -2.62
N GLY A 82 -3.41 18.45 -2.31
CA GLY A 82 -2.41 17.98 -3.28
C GLY A 82 -2.93 17.00 -4.32
N MET A 83 -4.14 16.45 -4.16
CA MET A 83 -4.77 15.56 -5.14
C MET A 83 -5.27 16.28 -6.39
N LEU A 84 -5.59 17.57 -6.27
CA LEU A 84 -6.19 18.31 -7.37
C LEU A 84 -5.24 18.40 -8.56
N ALA A 85 -5.79 18.17 -9.75
CA ALA A 85 -5.06 18.17 -11.03
C ALA A 85 -3.97 17.09 -11.15
N GLN A 86 -4.05 16.02 -10.34
CA GLN A 86 -3.17 14.84 -10.44
C GLN A 86 -3.90 13.66 -11.08
N VAL A 87 -3.13 12.77 -11.69
CA VAL A 87 -3.62 11.49 -12.22
C VAL A 87 -2.95 10.38 -11.46
N TYR A 88 -3.73 9.44 -10.96
CA TYR A 88 -3.28 8.32 -10.13
C TYR A 88 -3.59 6.98 -10.78
N ASP A 89 -2.85 5.97 -10.38
CA ASP A 89 -3.25 4.56 -10.59
C ASP A 89 -4.28 4.11 -9.55
N GLY A 90 -4.67 2.81 -9.59
CA GLY A 90 -5.64 2.24 -8.66
C GLY A 90 -5.18 2.12 -7.21
N LEU A 91 -3.89 2.30 -6.94
CA LEU A 91 -3.28 2.29 -5.60
C LEU A 91 -2.86 3.69 -5.13
N GLN A 92 -3.38 4.73 -5.80
CA GLN A 92 -3.08 6.14 -5.54
C GLN A 92 -1.60 6.51 -5.72
N ASN A 93 -0.88 5.83 -6.60
CA ASN A 93 0.45 6.30 -7.01
C ASN A 93 0.31 7.41 -8.06
N PRO A 94 0.93 8.59 -7.88
CA PRO A 94 0.87 9.67 -8.87
C PRO A 94 1.65 9.28 -10.14
N LEU A 95 0.96 9.15 -11.28
CA LEU A 95 1.54 8.61 -12.52
C LEU A 95 2.71 9.43 -13.04
N ALA A 96 2.64 10.76 -12.94
CA ALA A 96 3.72 11.64 -13.37
C ALA A 96 5.02 11.42 -12.57
N ASP A 97 4.90 11.16 -11.28
CA ASP A 97 6.05 10.93 -10.42
C ASP A 97 6.57 9.49 -10.54
N LEU A 98 5.67 8.51 -10.75
CA LEU A 98 6.07 7.14 -11.12
C LEU A 98 6.91 7.13 -12.39
N ALA A 99 6.49 7.84 -13.44
CA ALA A 99 7.24 7.95 -14.69
C ALA A 99 8.64 8.54 -14.47
N LYS A 100 8.75 9.60 -13.65
CA LYS A 100 10.05 10.21 -13.30
C LYS A 100 10.95 9.23 -12.54
N GLU A 101 10.43 8.50 -11.57
CA GLU A 101 11.21 7.50 -10.82
C GLU A 101 11.61 6.33 -11.73
N ALA A 102 10.70 5.83 -12.56
CA ALA A 102 10.97 4.76 -13.50
C ALA A 102 12.05 5.16 -14.53
N SER A 103 12.05 6.41 -15.01
CA SER A 103 13.05 6.91 -15.99
C SER A 103 14.49 6.89 -15.45
N LYS A 104 14.67 6.89 -14.11
CA LYS A 104 15.99 6.71 -13.49
C LYS A 104 16.54 5.30 -13.65
N ILE A 105 15.68 4.30 -13.87
CA ILE A 105 16.05 2.91 -14.10
C ILE A 105 16.45 2.70 -15.57
N SER A 106 15.58 3.12 -16.49
CA SER A 106 15.86 3.13 -17.93
C SER A 106 14.95 4.13 -18.64
N LYS A 107 15.36 4.61 -19.85
CA LYS A 107 14.56 5.55 -20.63
C LYS A 107 13.20 5.00 -21.06
N ASP A 108 13.09 3.70 -21.27
CA ASP A 108 11.83 3.06 -21.70
C ASP A 108 10.94 2.69 -20.50
N ALA A 109 11.48 2.70 -19.28
CA ALA A 109 10.74 2.32 -18.07
C ALA A 109 9.64 3.33 -17.71
N GLU A 110 9.74 4.60 -18.17
CA GLU A 110 8.73 5.64 -17.93
C GLU A 110 7.37 5.33 -18.55
N PHE A 111 7.30 4.47 -19.57
CA PHE A 111 6.06 4.09 -20.23
C PHE A 111 5.34 2.92 -19.58
N PHE A 112 5.93 2.31 -18.54
CA PHE A 112 5.39 1.12 -17.89
C PHE A 112 5.37 1.29 -16.38
N LEU A 113 4.28 0.85 -15.74
CA LEU A 113 4.23 0.72 -14.28
C LEU A 113 5.26 -0.31 -13.81
N GLN A 114 6.16 0.12 -12.96
CA GLN A 114 7.24 -0.72 -12.44
C GLN A 114 6.74 -1.52 -11.24
N ARG A 115 6.90 -2.84 -11.31
CA ARG A 115 6.51 -3.79 -10.27
C ARG A 115 7.20 -3.46 -8.93
N GLY A 116 6.39 -3.35 -7.87
CA GLY A 116 6.88 -3.05 -6.52
C GLY A 116 7.33 -1.60 -6.32
N MET A 117 6.95 -0.69 -7.21
CA MET A 117 7.20 0.74 -7.07
C MET A 117 5.94 1.43 -6.57
N TYR A 118 5.97 1.91 -5.34
CA TYR A 118 4.87 2.65 -4.72
C TYR A 118 5.37 4.01 -4.23
N LEU A 119 4.59 5.04 -4.48
CA LEU A 119 4.87 6.40 -4.07
C LEU A 119 3.75 6.93 -3.15
N SER A 120 4.08 7.93 -2.34
CA SER A 120 3.06 8.61 -1.53
C SER A 120 2.03 9.28 -2.45
N GLY A 121 0.76 9.07 -2.17
CA GLY A 121 -0.35 9.70 -2.92
C GLY A 121 -0.37 11.22 -2.80
N LEU A 122 0.23 11.79 -1.75
CA LEU A 122 0.33 13.23 -1.54
C LEU A 122 1.79 13.67 -1.38
N PRO A 123 2.18 14.82 -1.98
CA PRO A 123 3.49 15.42 -1.76
C PRO A 123 3.57 15.95 -0.32
N ARG A 124 4.48 15.37 0.49
CA ARG A 124 4.64 15.72 1.91
C ARG A 124 5.53 16.93 2.15
N ASP A 125 6.29 17.32 1.17
CA ASP A 125 7.17 18.50 1.18
C ASP A 125 6.46 19.80 0.83
N ARG A 126 5.28 19.72 0.17
CA ARG A 126 4.49 20.87 -0.20
C ARG A 126 3.76 21.45 1.02
N LYS A 127 3.93 22.75 1.25
CA LYS A 127 3.23 23.47 2.32
C LYS A 127 1.92 24.05 1.79
N TRP A 128 0.91 24.03 2.64
CA TRP A 128 -0.42 24.56 2.39
C TRP A 128 -0.78 25.54 3.50
N ASP A 129 -1.49 26.62 3.16
CA ASP A 129 -2.03 27.53 4.15
C ASP A 129 -3.23 26.85 4.83
N PHE A 130 -3.16 26.74 6.17
CA PHE A 130 -4.22 26.16 6.97
C PHE A 130 -4.85 27.24 7.84
N HIS A 131 -6.17 27.41 7.71
CA HIS A 131 -6.97 28.34 8.49
C HIS A 131 -7.76 27.58 9.56
N PRO A 132 -7.25 27.43 10.79
CA PRO A 132 -7.90 26.60 11.80
C PRO A 132 -9.23 27.20 12.24
N LEU A 133 -10.28 26.39 12.28
CA LEU A 133 -11.58 26.68 12.89
C LEU A 133 -11.66 26.16 14.32
N ALA A 134 -11.07 25.00 14.58
CA ALA A 134 -10.98 24.41 15.92
C ALA A 134 -9.73 24.88 16.66
N LYS A 135 -9.79 24.86 18.00
CA LYS A 135 -8.69 25.22 18.90
C LYS A 135 -8.20 23.98 19.65
N VAL A 136 -6.96 24.02 20.11
CA VAL A 136 -6.41 22.95 20.96
C VAL A 136 -7.21 22.86 22.26
N GLY A 137 -7.73 21.66 22.52
CA GLY A 137 -8.60 21.38 23.67
C GLY A 137 -10.10 21.29 23.34
N ASP A 138 -10.51 21.67 22.13
CA ASP A 138 -11.88 21.48 21.68
C ASP A 138 -12.20 19.98 21.53
N ARG A 139 -13.42 19.61 21.89
CA ARG A 139 -13.94 18.27 21.65
C ARG A 139 -14.43 18.20 20.21
N VAL A 140 -13.88 17.27 19.44
CA VAL A 140 -14.24 17.04 18.04
C VAL A 140 -14.73 15.61 17.82
N THR A 141 -15.55 15.42 16.79
CA THR A 141 -16.07 14.13 16.37
C THR A 141 -15.72 13.90 14.90
N ALA A 142 -15.84 12.64 14.44
CA ALA A 142 -15.62 12.34 13.03
C ALA A 142 -16.61 13.13 12.14
N GLY A 143 -16.06 13.86 11.13
CA GLY A 143 -16.84 14.71 10.24
C GLY A 143 -16.85 16.21 10.60
N ASP A 144 -16.30 16.60 11.76
CA ASP A 144 -16.17 18.02 12.10
C ASP A 144 -15.07 18.69 11.25
N PHE A 145 -15.35 19.92 10.81
CA PHE A 145 -14.36 20.73 10.13
C PHE A 145 -13.36 21.33 11.13
N LEU A 146 -12.08 21.10 10.89
CA LEU A 146 -10.99 21.59 11.74
C LEU A 146 -10.35 22.87 11.19
N GLY A 147 -10.51 23.17 9.90
CA GLY A 147 -9.96 24.33 9.22
C GLY A 147 -10.23 24.31 7.73
#